data_d2677ce2d23fb040c020f50218f36cd8
#
_entry.id   d2677ce2d23fb040c020f50218f36cd8
#
_cell.length_a   1.000
_cell.length_b   1.000
_cell.length_c   1.000
_cell.angle_alpha   90.00
_cell.angle_beta   90.00
_cell.angle_gamma   90.00
#
_symmetry.space_group_name_H-M   'P 1'
#
loop_
_entity.id
_entity.type
_entity.pdbx_description
1 polymer ?
#
loop_
_entity_poly.entity_id
_entity_poly.type
_entity_poly.pdbx_seq_one_letter_code
_entity_poly.pdbx_strand_id
1 'polypeptide(L)'
;RKTARKIIMNNNLRINKNNFIDQTVRISFKFNGKKLFGYKGDTLASALLANNIHLVGRSFKYHRPRGIMTCGSEEPNAIVQVGKDPASTDPNVRATEIELYEGLEAFSQNCWPSVNFDIGGINNFLSPLLPAGFYYKTFMWPASFWEKYEFFIRHSAGLGKSPTKPDQDLYDHQYVH
;
A
#
# COMPACT_ATOMS: atom_id res chain seq x y z
N ARG A 1 40.83 8.38 -0.27
CA ARG A 1 40.01 7.39 -1.01
C ARG A 1 38.94 6.91 -0.08
N LYS A 2 37.72 7.48 -0.17
CA LYS A 2 36.52 7.00 0.54
C LYS A 2 36.02 5.75 -0.18
N THR A 3 36.22 4.61 0.41
CA THR A 3 35.69 3.34 -0.06
C THR A 3 34.16 3.44 0.00
N ALA A 4 33.53 3.51 -1.16
CA ALA A 4 32.07 3.41 -1.25
C ALA A 4 31.66 2.07 -0.68
N ARG A 5 31.02 2.07 0.50
CA ARG A 5 30.38 0.87 1.04
C ARG A 5 29.32 0.43 0.03
N LYS A 6 29.65 -0.62 -0.70
CA LYS A 6 28.71 -1.35 -1.54
C LYS A 6 27.59 -1.83 -0.61
N ILE A 7 26.46 -1.14 -0.63
CA ILE A 7 25.25 -1.63 0.06
C ILE A 7 24.80 -2.85 -0.73
N ILE A 8 25.29 -4.01 -0.32
CA ILE A 8 24.75 -5.29 -0.76
C ILE A 8 23.39 -5.37 -0.07
N MET A 9 22.35 -4.96 -0.77
CA MET A 9 20.99 -5.22 -0.33
C MET A 9 20.79 -6.72 -0.45
N ASN A 10 20.70 -7.35 0.70
CA ASN A 10 20.54 -8.78 0.87
C ASN A 10 19.11 -9.16 0.40
N ASN A 11 18.96 -9.51 -0.87
CA ASN A 11 17.74 -10.12 -1.42
C ASN A 11 17.64 -11.57 -0.93
N ASN A 12 17.70 -11.78 0.39
CA ASN A 12 17.86 -13.08 1.02
C ASN A 12 16.68 -14.04 0.81
N LEU A 13 15.54 -13.53 0.32
CA LEU A 13 14.32 -14.34 0.17
C LEU A 13 14.00 -14.66 -1.29
N ARG A 14 14.85 -14.27 -2.24
CA ARG A 14 14.61 -14.53 -3.66
C ARG A 14 15.16 -15.89 -4.07
N ILE A 15 14.32 -16.68 -4.73
CA ILE A 15 14.73 -17.96 -5.33
C ILE A 15 15.39 -17.67 -6.69
N ASN A 16 16.64 -18.11 -6.87
CA ASN A 16 17.46 -17.84 -8.05
C ASN A 16 17.07 -18.62 -9.33
N LYS A 17 16.05 -19.46 -9.26
CA LYS A 17 15.59 -20.30 -10.39
C LYS A 17 14.19 -19.90 -10.81
N ASN A 18 13.97 -18.65 -11.20
CA ASN A 18 12.67 -18.20 -11.67
C ASN A 18 12.81 -17.70 -13.13
N ASN A 19 12.09 -18.34 -14.05
CA ASN A 19 12.09 -17.97 -15.47
C ASN A 19 11.19 -16.78 -15.80
N PHE A 20 10.35 -16.33 -14.86
CA PHE A 20 9.40 -15.24 -15.07
C PHE A 20 9.97 -13.86 -14.70
N ILE A 21 11.06 -13.80 -13.95
CA ILE A 21 11.69 -12.56 -13.50
C ILE A 21 13.04 -12.43 -14.16
N ASP A 22 13.22 -11.38 -14.94
CA ASP A 22 14.49 -11.06 -15.59
C ASP A 22 15.44 -10.37 -14.58
N GLN A 23 16.28 -11.17 -13.95
CA GLN A 23 17.26 -10.69 -12.96
C GLN A 23 18.41 -9.88 -13.56
N THR A 24 18.49 -9.74 -14.88
CA THR A 24 19.49 -8.90 -15.55
C THR A 24 19.08 -7.42 -15.55
N VAL A 25 17.76 -7.15 -15.53
CA VAL A 25 17.20 -5.80 -15.55
C VAL A 25 16.74 -5.39 -14.15
N ARG A 26 17.57 -4.61 -13.48
CA ARG A 26 17.30 -4.10 -12.14
C ARG A 26 16.46 -2.84 -12.21
N ILE A 27 15.41 -2.78 -11.38
CA ILE A 27 14.46 -1.67 -11.27
C ILE A 27 14.56 -1.05 -9.88
N SER A 28 14.61 0.28 -9.79
CA SER A 28 14.56 0.98 -8.51
C SER A 28 13.17 1.54 -8.25
N PHE A 29 12.69 1.40 -7.02
CA PHE A 29 11.40 1.90 -6.58
C PHE A 29 11.49 2.42 -5.15
N LYS A 30 10.44 3.09 -4.68
CA LYS A 30 10.34 3.54 -3.29
C LYS A 30 9.10 2.97 -2.61
N PHE A 31 9.28 2.55 -1.37
CA PHE A 31 8.18 2.17 -0.50
C PHE A 31 8.31 2.90 0.84
N ASN A 32 7.28 3.65 1.21
CA ASN A 32 7.30 4.53 2.40
C ASN A 32 8.53 5.46 2.44
N GLY A 33 8.95 5.98 1.28
CA GLY A 33 10.11 6.84 1.13
C GLY A 33 11.48 6.12 1.12
N LYS A 34 11.53 4.83 1.43
CA LYS A 34 12.76 4.02 1.38
C LYS A 34 13.02 3.54 -0.05
N LYS A 35 14.21 3.83 -0.59
CA LYS A 35 14.63 3.31 -1.90
C LYS A 35 14.94 1.81 -1.80
N LEU A 36 14.33 1.04 -2.68
CA LEU A 36 14.41 -0.41 -2.79
C LEU A 36 14.69 -0.81 -4.24
N PHE A 37 14.97 -2.09 -4.46
CA PHE A 37 15.27 -2.63 -5.77
C PHE A 37 14.53 -3.94 -5.99
N GLY A 38 14.05 -4.12 -7.20
CA GLY A 38 13.53 -5.37 -7.73
C GLY A 38 14.07 -5.60 -9.13
N TYR A 39 13.40 -6.45 -9.89
CA TYR A 39 13.79 -6.81 -11.24
C TYR A 39 12.58 -6.77 -12.18
N LYS A 40 12.85 -6.72 -13.47
CA LYS A 40 11.80 -6.77 -14.49
C LYS A 40 11.00 -8.06 -14.37
N GLY A 41 9.67 -7.94 -14.35
CA GLY A 41 8.73 -9.04 -14.12
C GLY A 41 8.33 -9.23 -12.65
N ASP A 42 8.93 -8.49 -11.70
CA ASP A 42 8.42 -8.44 -10.34
C ASP A 42 7.09 -7.68 -10.28
N THR A 43 6.21 -8.12 -9.39
CA THR A 43 5.16 -7.26 -8.85
C THR A 43 5.71 -6.45 -7.67
N LEU A 44 5.02 -5.39 -7.27
CA LEU A 44 5.40 -4.66 -6.05
C LEU A 44 5.45 -5.60 -4.84
N ALA A 45 4.50 -6.53 -4.73
CA ALA A 45 4.46 -7.52 -3.64
C ALA A 45 5.70 -8.42 -3.63
N SER A 46 6.06 -9.02 -4.79
CA SER A 46 7.24 -9.89 -4.88
C SER A 46 8.54 -9.14 -4.58
N ALA A 47 8.65 -7.90 -5.04
CA ALA A 47 9.79 -7.04 -4.78
C ALA A 47 9.89 -6.65 -3.29
N LEU A 48 8.76 -6.37 -2.62
CA LEU A 48 8.74 -6.10 -1.17
C LEU A 48 9.21 -7.31 -0.37
N LEU A 49 8.68 -8.50 -0.66
CA LEU A 49 9.11 -9.76 -0.02
C LEU A 49 10.59 -10.02 -0.24
N ALA A 50 11.09 -9.85 -1.46
CA ALA A 50 12.51 -10.00 -1.78
C ALA A 50 13.41 -9.04 -0.98
N ASN A 51 12.89 -7.87 -0.61
CA ASN A 51 13.57 -6.89 0.24
C ASN A 51 13.30 -7.08 1.74
N ASN A 52 12.73 -8.23 2.15
CA ASN A 52 12.40 -8.56 3.54
C ASN A 52 11.38 -7.58 4.17
N ILE A 53 10.45 -7.08 3.37
CA ILE A 53 9.35 -6.23 3.83
C ILE A 53 8.08 -7.07 3.87
N HIS A 54 7.67 -7.45 5.07
CA HIS A 54 6.49 -8.28 5.31
C HIS A 54 5.29 -7.46 5.78
N LEU A 55 5.52 -6.32 6.42
CA LEU A 55 4.47 -5.44 6.90
C LEU A 55 4.19 -4.36 5.85
N VAL A 56 3.03 -4.46 5.19
CA VAL A 56 2.66 -3.60 4.06
C VAL A 56 1.64 -2.54 4.46
N GLY A 57 0.75 -2.85 5.39
CA GLY A 57 -0.28 -1.92 5.83
C GLY A 57 -0.88 -2.30 7.18
N ARG A 58 -1.94 -1.61 7.56
CA ARG A 58 -2.69 -1.87 8.78
C ARG A 58 -4.16 -2.11 8.47
N SER A 59 -4.83 -2.93 9.30
CA SER A 59 -6.25 -3.16 9.11
C SER A 59 -7.05 -1.91 9.47
N PHE A 60 -8.18 -1.79 8.82
CA PHE A 60 -9.10 -0.68 8.92
C PHE A 60 -9.51 -0.32 10.36
N LYS A 61 -10.14 -1.24 11.10
CA LYS A 61 -10.75 -0.94 12.39
C LYS A 61 -9.78 -0.99 13.56
N TYR A 62 -8.95 -2.02 13.60
CA TYR A 62 -8.08 -2.32 14.74
C TYR A 62 -6.61 -2.06 14.49
N HIS A 63 -6.26 -1.55 13.32
CA HIS A 63 -4.88 -1.27 12.92
C HIS A 63 -3.92 -2.47 13.11
N ARG A 64 -4.47 -3.68 12.96
CA ARG A 64 -3.66 -4.91 13.04
C ARG A 64 -2.69 -4.98 11.87
N PRO A 65 -1.48 -5.52 12.08
CA PRO A 65 -0.50 -5.69 10.99
C PRO A 65 -1.08 -6.47 9.82
N ARG A 66 -0.82 -6.00 8.60
CA ARG A 66 -1.21 -6.63 7.34
C ARG A 66 0.00 -6.80 6.44
N GLY A 67 0.19 -8.02 5.96
CA GLY A 67 1.24 -8.40 5.03
C GLY A 67 0.65 -8.93 3.72
N ILE A 68 1.49 -9.57 2.92
CA ILE A 68 1.13 -10.21 1.66
C ILE A 68 0.73 -11.66 1.96
N MET A 69 -0.46 -12.06 1.57
CA MET A 69 -1.00 -13.41 1.79
C MET A 69 -1.07 -14.26 0.54
N THR A 70 -1.30 -13.65 -0.61
CA THR A 70 -1.50 -14.34 -1.88
C THR A 70 -0.62 -13.74 -2.96
N CYS A 71 -0.73 -14.21 -4.20
CA CYS A 71 0.10 -13.74 -5.31
C CYS A 71 -0.69 -13.08 -6.45
N GLY A 72 -2.01 -12.99 -6.34
CA GLY A 72 -2.89 -12.49 -7.40
C GLY A 72 -3.92 -11.48 -6.92
N SER A 73 -5.00 -11.35 -7.70
CA SER A 73 -6.10 -10.41 -7.45
C SER A 73 -6.94 -10.75 -6.23
N GLU A 74 -6.80 -11.94 -5.69
CA GLU A 74 -7.44 -12.39 -4.44
C GLU A 74 -6.76 -11.85 -3.17
N GLU A 75 -5.66 -11.06 -3.30
CA GLU A 75 -4.93 -10.48 -2.16
C GLU A 75 -5.82 -9.55 -1.31
N PRO A 76 -6.11 -9.90 -0.04
CA PRO A 76 -7.02 -9.11 0.78
C PRO A 76 -6.33 -8.04 1.64
N ASN A 77 -5.02 -8.11 1.83
CA ASN A 77 -4.32 -7.36 2.89
C ASN A 77 -3.27 -6.36 2.40
N ALA A 78 -2.58 -6.68 1.29
CA ALA A 78 -1.49 -5.88 0.78
C ALA A 78 -1.99 -4.74 -0.10
N ILE A 79 -2.81 -3.86 0.48
CA ILE A 79 -3.39 -2.71 -0.19
C ILE A 79 -2.51 -1.49 0.08
N VAL A 80 -2.13 -0.80 -0.98
CA VAL A 80 -1.21 0.33 -0.97
C VAL A 80 -1.76 1.51 -1.76
N GLN A 81 -1.19 2.67 -1.53
CA GLN A 81 -1.37 3.84 -2.39
C GLN A 81 -0.16 3.97 -3.31
N VAL A 82 -0.40 4.18 -4.59
CA VAL A 82 0.63 4.41 -5.61
C VAL A 82 0.65 5.89 -5.99
N GLY A 83 1.85 6.43 -6.17
CA GLY A 83 2.05 7.82 -6.56
C GLY A 83 1.93 8.82 -5.42
N LYS A 84 2.43 10.00 -5.66
CA LYS A 84 2.37 11.16 -4.76
C LYS A 84 1.69 12.35 -5.37
N ASP A 85 1.65 12.39 -6.70
CA ASP A 85 1.05 13.51 -7.40
C ASP A 85 -0.45 13.57 -7.11
N PRO A 86 -0.96 14.72 -6.67
CA PRO A 86 -2.38 14.91 -6.47
C PRO A 86 -3.28 14.66 -7.68
N ALA A 87 -2.71 14.62 -8.88
CA ALA A 87 -3.45 14.35 -10.11
C ALA A 87 -3.48 12.86 -10.48
N SER A 88 -2.41 12.12 -10.17
CA SER A 88 -2.22 10.73 -10.64
C SER A 88 -2.00 9.71 -9.51
N THR A 89 -2.39 10.04 -8.27
CA THR A 89 -2.31 9.10 -7.17
C THR A 89 -3.41 8.04 -7.23
N ASP A 90 -3.05 6.79 -7.01
CA ASP A 90 -3.96 5.64 -7.10
C ASP A 90 -4.10 4.98 -5.73
N PRO A 91 -5.23 5.16 -5.04
CA PRO A 91 -5.46 4.57 -3.73
C PRO A 91 -6.02 3.14 -3.82
N ASN A 92 -5.80 2.36 -2.78
CA ASN A 92 -6.40 1.04 -2.57
C ASN A 92 -6.02 0.00 -3.63
N VAL A 93 -4.82 0.11 -4.19
CA VAL A 93 -4.32 -0.85 -5.18
C VAL A 93 -3.65 -2.03 -4.48
N ARG A 94 -3.89 -3.24 -4.98
CA ARG A 94 -3.22 -4.43 -4.43
C ARG A 94 -1.78 -4.50 -4.91
N ALA A 95 -0.84 -4.65 -3.98
CA ALA A 95 0.57 -4.74 -4.31
C ALA A 95 0.92 -5.92 -5.23
N THR A 96 0.07 -6.94 -5.28
CA THR A 96 0.20 -8.13 -6.14
C THR A 96 -0.19 -7.87 -7.59
N GLU A 97 -0.95 -6.81 -7.87
CA GLU A 97 -1.42 -6.43 -9.22
C GLU A 97 -0.58 -5.31 -9.85
N ILE A 98 0.32 -4.70 -9.09
CA ILE A 98 1.18 -3.63 -9.59
C ILE A 98 2.45 -4.24 -10.18
N GLU A 99 2.64 -4.11 -11.48
CA GLU A 99 3.93 -4.43 -12.11
C GLU A 99 4.98 -3.42 -11.67
N LEU A 100 6.19 -3.90 -11.38
CA LEU A 100 7.29 -3.06 -10.94
C LEU A 100 7.87 -2.28 -12.12
N TYR A 101 7.95 -0.96 -12.01
CA TYR A 101 8.59 -0.08 -12.98
C TYR A 101 9.55 0.89 -12.31
N GLU A 102 10.47 1.46 -13.11
CA GLU A 102 11.49 2.38 -12.61
C GLU A 102 10.83 3.67 -12.08
N GLY A 103 11.18 4.02 -10.83
CA GLY A 103 10.65 5.21 -10.18
C GLY A 103 9.30 5.02 -9.48
N LEU A 104 8.70 3.83 -9.48
CA LEU A 104 7.47 3.54 -8.73
C LEU A 104 7.60 4.05 -7.29
N GLU A 105 6.64 4.84 -6.83
CA GLU A 105 6.50 5.23 -5.42
C GLU A 105 5.20 4.68 -4.86
N ALA A 106 5.29 3.89 -3.79
CA ALA A 106 4.14 3.32 -3.11
C ALA A 106 4.20 3.56 -1.59
N PHE A 107 3.03 3.60 -0.98
CA PHE A 107 2.87 3.93 0.45
C PHE A 107 1.91 2.96 1.13
N SER A 108 2.26 2.61 2.35
CA SER A 108 1.34 1.92 3.27
C SER A 108 0.12 2.78 3.56
N GLN A 109 -1.02 2.15 3.67
CA GLN A 109 -2.27 2.80 4.04
C GLN A 109 -2.66 2.47 5.48
N ASN A 110 -3.58 3.26 6.02
CA ASN A 110 -4.18 3.08 7.33
C ASN A 110 -3.17 3.00 8.48
N CYS A 111 -2.14 3.84 8.46
CA CYS A 111 -1.15 3.91 9.53
C CYS A 111 -0.70 5.37 9.77
N TRP A 112 -0.43 5.71 11.03
CA TRP A 112 0.11 7.01 11.40
C TRP A 112 0.90 6.91 12.71
N PRO A 113 2.11 7.47 12.81
CA PRO A 113 2.90 8.14 11.75
C PRO A 113 3.56 7.18 10.75
N SER A 114 3.66 5.88 11.03
CA SER A 114 4.25 4.91 10.12
C SER A 114 3.62 3.53 10.27
N VAL A 115 3.85 2.64 9.29
CA VAL A 115 3.34 1.26 9.35
C VAL A 115 3.95 0.45 10.49
N ASN A 116 5.20 0.73 10.89
CA ASN A 116 5.88 0.04 11.98
C ASN A 116 5.47 0.57 13.35
N PHE A 117 5.26 1.87 13.46
CA PHE A 117 4.80 2.52 14.67
C PHE A 117 3.51 3.28 14.36
N ASP A 118 2.40 2.66 14.74
CA ASP A 118 1.06 3.15 14.41
C ASP A 118 0.25 3.41 15.69
N ILE A 119 -0.07 4.67 15.92
CA ILE A 119 -0.85 5.09 17.10
C ILE A 119 -2.27 4.54 17.04
N GLY A 120 -2.83 4.35 15.82
CA GLY A 120 -4.14 3.73 15.63
C GLY A 120 -4.25 2.32 16.19
N GLY A 121 -3.11 1.65 16.44
CA GLY A 121 -3.06 0.34 17.10
C GLY A 121 -3.69 0.31 18.49
N ILE A 122 -3.88 1.47 19.16
CA ILE A 122 -4.59 1.58 20.43
C ILE A 122 -6.04 1.07 20.31
N ASN A 123 -6.65 1.17 19.13
CA ASN A 123 -8.00 0.66 18.87
C ASN A 123 -8.12 -0.86 19.09
N ASN A 124 -7.01 -1.59 19.02
CA ASN A 124 -7.03 -3.01 19.31
C ASN A 124 -7.32 -3.31 20.79
N PHE A 125 -6.88 -2.46 21.70
CA PHE A 125 -7.20 -2.56 23.13
C PHE A 125 -8.64 -2.16 23.43
N LEU A 126 -9.22 -1.29 22.60
CA LEU A 126 -10.62 -0.88 22.72
C LEU A 126 -11.57 -1.84 21.98
N SER A 127 -11.07 -2.97 21.46
CA SER A 127 -11.86 -3.92 20.68
C SER A 127 -13.12 -4.44 21.37
N PRO A 128 -13.16 -4.70 22.70
CA PRO A 128 -14.38 -5.11 23.38
C PRO A 128 -15.49 -4.04 23.38
N LEU A 129 -15.10 -2.76 23.28
CA LEU A 129 -16.02 -1.62 23.24
C LEU A 129 -16.49 -1.29 21.83
N LEU A 130 -15.88 -1.89 20.81
CA LEU A 130 -16.14 -1.63 19.40
C LEU A 130 -16.71 -2.87 18.68
N PRO A 131 -17.92 -3.36 19.06
CA PRO A 131 -18.51 -4.52 18.39
C PRO A 131 -18.75 -4.26 16.90
N ALA A 132 -18.97 -5.31 16.13
CA ALA A 132 -19.31 -5.18 14.71
C ALA A 132 -20.57 -4.30 14.55
N GLY A 133 -20.51 -3.32 13.67
CA GLY A 133 -21.62 -2.40 13.41
C GLY A 133 -21.82 -1.28 14.44
N PHE A 134 -20.89 -1.08 15.40
CA PHE A 134 -21.04 -0.01 16.40
C PHE A 134 -21.25 1.37 15.75
N TYR A 135 -20.65 1.63 14.60
CA TYR A 135 -20.76 2.89 13.88
C TYR A 135 -22.17 3.14 13.33
N TYR A 136 -22.92 2.11 12.95
CA TYR A 136 -24.32 2.26 12.54
C TYR A 136 -25.20 2.78 13.67
N LYS A 137 -24.94 2.35 14.90
CA LYS A 137 -25.71 2.79 16.07
C LYS A 137 -25.25 4.14 16.61
N THR A 138 -23.94 4.40 16.56
CA THR A 138 -23.34 5.58 17.19
C THR A 138 -23.48 6.84 16.36
N PHE A 139 -23.47 6.73 15.01
CA PHE A 139 -23.43 7.88 14.10
C PHE A 139 -24.77 8.13 13.37
N MET A 140 -25.85 7.51 13.78
CA MET A 140 -27.16 7.73 13.16
C MET A 140 -27.96 8.86 13.81
N TRP A 141 -27.55 9.37 14.96
CA TRP A 141 -28.27 10.40 15.68
C TRP A 141 -27.34 11.49 16.21
N PRO A 142 -27.63 12.78 15.99
CA PRO A 142 -28.73 13.30 15.16
C PRO A 142 -28.44 13.19 13.67
N ALA A 143 -29.45 12.87 12.87
CA ALA A 143 -29.34 12.65 11.42
C ALA A 143 -28.78 13.87 10.66
N SER A 144 -29.01 15.10 11.17
CA SER A 144 -28.46 16.33 10.61
C SER A 144 -26.93 16.43 10.64
N PHE A 145 -26.25 15.55 11.40
CA PHE A 145 -24.79 15.53 11.49
C PHE A 145 -24.16 14.49 10.56
N TRP A 146 -24.94 13.84 9.72
CA TRP A 146 -24.46 12.75 8.86
C TRP A 146 -23.23 13.11 8.02
N GLU A 147 -23.19 14.27 7.40
CA GLU A 147 -22.04 14.70 6.59
C GLU A 147 -20.74 14.78 7.40
N LYS A 148 -20.83 15.24 8.66
CA LYS A 148 -19.67 15.29 9.56
C LYS A 148 -19.25 13.89 10.01
N TYR A 149 -20.23 13.03 10.29
CA TYR A 149 -19.96 11.64 10.64
C TYR A 149 -19.35 10.88 9.47
N GLU A 150 -19.87 11.06 8.26
CA GLU A 150 -19.34 10.45 7.03
C GLU A 150 -17.88 10.86 6.81
N PHE A 151 -17.59 12.15 6.92
CA PHE A 151 -16.22 12.67 6.81
C PHE A 151 -15.29 12.02 7.82
N PHE A 152 -15.71 11.91 9.08
CA PHE A 152 -14.91 11.30 10.14
C PHE A 152 -14.73 9.80 9.92
N ILE A 153 -15.81 9.09 9.56
CA ILE A 153 -15.78 7.65 9.27
C ILE A 153 -14.84 7.38 8.10
N ARG A 154 -14.95 8.12 7.00
CA ARG A 154 -14.11 7.98 5.81
C ARG A 154 -12.63 8.21 6.12
N HIS A 155 -12.31 9.24 6.91
CA HIS A 155 -10.93 9.49 7.37
C HIS A 155 -10.41 8.37 8.27
N SER A 156 -11.27 7.87 9.16
CA SER A 156 -10.91 6.77 10.07
C SER A 156 -10.86 5.42 9.37
N ALA A 157 -11.48 5.30 8.20
CA ALA A 157 -11.49 4.08 7.40
C ALA A 157 -10.11 3.73 6.81
N GLY A 158 -9.15 4.66 6.84
CA GLY A 158 -7.79 4.42 6.36
C GLY A 158 -7.72 4.07 4.87
N LEU A 159 -8.78 4.37 4.12
CA LEU A 159 -8.79 4.29 2.67
C LEU A 159 -7.83 5.35 2.11
N GLY A 160 -7.11 5.02 1.06
CA GLY A 160 -6.15 5.92 0.45
C GLY A 160 -6.80 7.20 -0.07
N LYS A 161 -5.99 8.18 -0.38
CA LYS A 161 -6.46 9.48 -0.88
C LYS A 161 -6.66 9.42 -2.38
N SER A 162 -7.89 9.66 -2.81
CA SER A 162 -8.20 9.86 -4.23
C SER A 162 -7.50 11.10 -4.80
N PRO A 163 -7.27 11.16 -6.11
CA PRO A 163 -6.75 12.35 -6.78
C PRO A 163 -7.61 13.57 -6.43
N THR A 164 -6.96 14.70 -6.17
CA THR A 164 -7.63 15.98 -5.85
C THR A 164 -7.50 17.00 -6.96
N LYS A 165 -6.72 16.70 -7.99
CA LYS A 165 -6.57 17.49 -9.21
C LYS A 165 -6.98 16.66 -10.41
N PRO A 166 -7.45 17.28 -11.49
CA PRO A 166 -7.73 16.57 -12.74
C PRO A 166 -6.45 15.96 -13.29
N ASP A 167 -6.56 14.74 -13.77
CA ASP A 167 -5.50 14.06 -14.50
C ASP A 167 -5.29 14.80 -15.82
N GLN A 168 -4.04 15.10 -16.14
CA GLN A 168 -3.63 15.78 -17.36
C GLN A 168 -3.08 14.80 -18.41
N ASP A 169 -2.99 13.52 -18.06
CA ASP A 169 -2.51 12.51 -18.98
C ASP A 169 -3.54 12.29 -20.11
N LEU A 170 -3.03 12.12 -21.32
CA LEU A 170 -3.83 11.81 -22.49
C LEU A 170 -3.74 10.31 -22.75
N TYR A 171 -4.90 9.68 -22.89
CA TYR A 171 -5.01 8.24 -23.13
C TYR A 171 -5.52 7.96 -24.55
N ASP A 172 -4.78 7.16 -25.30
CA ASP A 172 -5.23 6.65 -26.59
C ASP A 172 -6.03 5.36 -26.41
N HIS A 173 -7.28 5.36 -26.86
CA HIS A 173 -8.10 4.17 -26.88
C HIS A 173 -7.80 3.33 -28.13
N GLN A 174 -7.24 2.13 -27.94
CA GLN A 174 -7.05 1.15 -29.01
C GLN A 174 -8.07 0.03 -28.85
N TYR A 175 -8.86 -0.17 -29.89
CA TYR A 175 -9.77 -1.32 -30.00
C TYR A 175 -9.04 -2.46 -30.66
N VAL A 176 -8.84 -3.58 -29.96
CA VAL A 176 -8.29 -4.81 -30.52
C VAL A 176 -9.46 -5.72 -30.84
N HIS A 177 -9.60 -6.04 -32.12
CA HIS A 177 -10.62 -6.96 -32.64
C HIS A 177 -10.11 -8.38 -32.73
#